data_118dd406c5520ca25c3a3cb8c08a8f12
#
_entry.id   118dd406c5520ca25c3a3cb8c08a8f12
#
_cell.length_a   1.000
_cell.length_b   1.000
_cell.length_c   1.000
_cell.angle_alpha   90.00
_cell.angle_beta   90.00
_cell.angle_gamma   90.00
#
_symmetry.space_group_name_H-M   'P 1'
#
loop_
_entity.id
_entity.type
_entity.pdbx_description
1 polymer ?
#
loop_
_entity_poly.entity_id
_entity_poly.type
_entity_poly.pdbx_seq_one_letter_code
_entity_poly.pdbx_strand_id
1 'polypeptide(L)'
;MVRYAPDVMITCRLYKEGVLKEKAFDPERVSEYIQEPGARVWLDAADPTDDELHLIGTEFSLHPLSIEDTHTRNQRPKVEVFPNYFFVVMHGLSLNASDDLVDSEIHAFAGHRFLVTLRYDPPFDIDGVLKRWDRNPELTSEGGGFLLYALLDEVVDGYFDVIERFQDIGEEIEDRVFGDEPDPNVQQDIFNLKRQVVKFRRLVIPLREVLDLVQEQPGFVTPALGPYYRDVADHVIRTLEFVDAARDLLTTALEAQLSQVSNRLNVVMKKLTSWAAIVLVPTLIAGIYGMNFDHMPELHWRFGYAYAVGLMVVSMLLLYRMFKKRDWL
;
A
#
# COMPACT_ATOMS: atom_id res chain seq x y z
N MET A 1 21.86 12.92 24.99
CA MET A 1 20.76 13.70 24.42
C MET A 1 21.10 15.16 24.63
N VAL A 2 21.75 15.78 23.66
CA VAL A 2 22.10 17.21 23.70
C VAL A 2 21.02 17.92 22.91
N ARG A 3 20.25 18.82 23.53
CA ARG A 3 19.28 19.68 22.86
C ARG A 3 20.02 20.88 22.29
N TYR A 4 20.08 20.98 20.98
CA TYR A 4 20.66 22.15 20.29
C TYR A 4 19.61 23.23 19.97
N ALA A 5 18.32 22.91 19.96
CA ALA A 5 17.19 23.85 19.88
C ALA A 5 15.97 23.18 20.54
N PRO A 6 14.91 23.92 20.89
CA PRO A 6 13.81 23.37 21.66
C PRO A 6 13.03 22.23 20.97
N ASP A 7 13.24 21.95 19.68
CA ASP A 7 12.42 21.00 18.91
C ASP A 7 13.17 19.96 18.04
N VAL A 8 14.52 19.97 17.95
CA VAL A 8 15.26 19.01 17.13
C VAL A 8 16.21 18.17 17.95
N MET A 9 16.19 16.85 17.73
CA MET A 9 17.02 15.91 18.47
C MET A 9 18.07 15.29 17.55
N ILE A 10 19.31 15.78 17.59
CA ILE A 10 20.46 15.06 17.05
C ILE A 10 20.94 14.07 18.09
N THR A 11 21.11 12.82 17.70
CA THR A 11 21.69 11.76 18.53
C THR A 11 22.93 11.23 17.83
N CYS A 12 24.08 11.23 18.57
CA CYS A 12 25.33 10.67 18.08
C CYS A 12 25.73 9.45 18.91
N ARG A 13 26.27 8.42 18.26
CA ARG A 13 26.85 7.23 18.95
C ARG A 13 28.20 6.91 18.35
N LEU A 14 29.14 6.57 19.24
CA LEU A 14 30.48 6.12 18.91
C LEU A 14 30.63 4.65 19.25
N TYR A 15 30.97 3.83 18.27
CA TYR A 15 31.35 2.45 18.44
C TYR A 15 32.85 2.29 18.19
N LYS A 16 33.54 1.53 19.04
CA LYS A 16 34.95 1.12 18.82
C LYS A 16 35.02 -0.39 18.90
N GLU A 17 35.58 -1.01 17.87
CA GLU A 17 35.65 -2.47 17.78
C GLU A 17 34.27 -3.14 17.98
N GLY A 18 33.23 -2.53 17.42
CA GLY A 18 31.85 -2.98 17.52
C GLY A 18 31.15 -2.70 18.85
N VAL A 19 31.84 -2.19 19.85
CA VAL A 19 31.27 -1.91 21.19
C VAL A 19 30.93 -0.43 21.33
N LEU A 20 29.71 -0.14 21.76
CA LEU A 20 29.27 1.22 22.07
C LEU A 20 30.14 1.84 23.19
N LYS A 21 30.80 2.93 22.89
CA LYS A 21 31.69 3.65 23.80
C LYS A 21 31.07 4.94 24.34
N GLU A 22 30.42 5.70 23.48
CA GLU A 22 29.86 7.00 23.87
C GLU A 22 28.48 7.19 23.22
N LYS A 23 27.57 7.75 24.03
CA LYS A 23 26.21 8.15 23.59
C LYS A 23 26.06 9.66 23.72
N ALA A 24 25.40 10.28 22.76
CA ALA A 24 25.03 11.69 22.80
C ALA A 24 26.24 12.65 22.97
N PHE A 25 27.33 12.39 22.23
CA PHE A 25 28.44 13.32 22.14
C PHE A 25 28.11 14.50 21.21
N ASP A 26 28.93 15.56 21.31
CA ASP A 26 28.77 16.76 20.48
C ASP A 26 29.00 16.46 19.00
N PRO A 27 28.02 16.76 18.09
CA PRO A 27 28.17 16.54 16.66
C PRO A 27 29.42 17.19 16.05
N GLU A 28 29.89 18.31 16.57
CA GLU A 28 31.14 18.98 16.12
C GLU A 28 32.42 18.14 16.30
N ARG A 29 32.33 17.05 17.04
CA ARG A 29 33.47 16.12 17.28
C ARG A 29 33.47 14.90 16.38
N VAL A 30 32.49 14.81 15.47
CA VAL A 30 32.35 13.67 14.58
C VAL A 30 33.58 13.48 13.70
N SER A 31 34.08 14.54 13.08
CA SER A 31 35.26 14.51 12.21
C SER A 31 36.52 14.01 12.93
N GLU A 32 36.68 14.27 14.24
CA GLU A 32 37.77 13.74 15.07
C GLU A 32 37.61 12.22 15.24
N TYR A 33 36.41 11.75 15.63
CA TYR A 33 36.15 10.34 15.91
C TYR A 33 36.23 9.45 14.69
N ILE A 34 35.76 9.92 13.50
CA ILE A 34 35.84 9.15 12.24
C ILE A 34 37.30 8.84 11.88
N GLN A 35 38.27 9.66 12.27
CA GLN A 35 39.70 9.45 11.99
C GLN A 35 40.31 8.41 12.91
N GLU A 36 39.72 8.13 14.06
CA GLU A 36 40.27 7.16 15.01
C GLU A 36 40.20 5.72 14.45
N PRO A 37 41.26 4.92 14.58
CA PRO A 37 41.27 3.53 14.16
C PRO A 37 40.18 2.72 14.86
N GLY A 38 39.42 1.90 14.12
CA GLY A 38 38.36 1.04 14.65
C GLY A 38 37.07 1.77 15.07
N ALA A 39 37.04 3.11 14.95
CA ALA A 39 35.84 3.87 15.25
C ALA A 39 34.76 3.75 14.16
N ARG A 40 33.52 3.71 14.60
CA ARG A 40 32.33 3.82 13.76
C ARG A 40 31.38 4.83 14.39
N VAL A 41 30.93 5.79 13.63
CA VAL A 41 30.06 6.87 14.09
C VAL A 41 28.69 6.73 13.47
N TRP A 42 27.66 6.85 14.27
CA TRP A 42 26.30 7.05 13.79
C TRP A 42 25.75 8.37 14.31
N LEU A 43 25.16 9.14 13.40
CA LEU A 43 24.41 10.34 13.70
C LEU A 43 23.00 10.19 13.17
N ASP A 44 22.02 10.49 14.00
CA ASP A 44 20.60 10.53 13.64
C ASP A 44 20.02 11.92 13.91
N ALA A 45 19.29 12.45 12.96
CA ALA A 45 18.56 13.69 13.10
C ALA A 45 17.12 13.52 12.63
N ALA A 46 16.18 13.84 13.52
CA ALA A 46 14.76 13.87 13.18
C ALA A 46 14.37 15.30 12.77
N ASP A 47 13.89 15.45 11.55
CA ASP A 47 13.47 16.72 10.91
C ASP A 47 14.51 17.85 11.06
N PRO A 48 15.76 17.66 10.55
CA PRO A 48 16.85 18.57 10.76
C PRO A 48 16.63 19.94 10.12
N THR A 49 17.11 20.97 10.78
CA THR A 49 17.17 22.34 10.27
C THR A 49 18.29 22.52 9.24
N ASP A 50 18.27 23.62 8.49
CA ASP A 50 19.30 23.95 7.49
C ASP A 50 20.69 24.09 8.15
N ASP A 51 20.75 24.69 9.34
CA ASP A 51 22.03 24.82 10.10
C ASP A 51 22.58 23.47 10.51
N GLU A 52 21.73 22.53 10.92
CA GLU A 52 22.11 21.16 11.26
C GLU A 52 22.54 20.36 10.02
N LEU A 53 21.86 20.51 8.90
CA LEU A 53 22.25 19.90 7.64
C LEU A 53 23.61 20.44 7.18
N HIS A 54 23.89 21.73 7.37
CA HIS A 54 25.18 22.33 7.07
C HIS A 54 26.29 21.77 7.98
N LEU A 55 26.03 21.64 9.26
CA LEU A 55 26.95 21.01 10.23
C LEU A 55 27.26 19.56 9.84
N ILE A 56 26.24 18.77 9.58
CA ILE A 56 26.36 17.37 9.16
C ILE A 56 27.18 17.28 7.86
N GLY A 57 26.88 18.13 6.87
CA GLY A 57 27.62 18.18 5.62
C GLY A 57 29.12 18.46 5.80
N THR A 58 29.45 19.35 6.75
CA THR A 58 30.83 19.72 7.07
C THR A 58 31.56 18.59 7.80
N GLU A 59 30.98 18.07 8.88
CA GLU A 59 31.60 17.07 9.76
C GLU A 59 31.84 15.73 9.04
N PHE A 60 30.93 15.31 8.16
CA PHE A 60 31.06 14.08 7.39
C PHE A 60 31.68 14.27 6.00
N SER A 61 32.07 15.51 5.63
CA SER A 61 32.59 15.87 4.30
C SER A 61 31.67 15.42 3.17
N LEU A 62 30.36 15.67 3.31
CA LEU A 62 29.36 15.31 2.32
C LEU A 62 29.35 16.29 1.14
N HIS A 63 29.02 15.80 -0.03
CA HIS A 63 28.97 16.61 -1.23
C HIS A 63 27.78 17.59 -1.18
N PRO A 64 27.94 18.88 -1.57
CA PRO A 64 26.85 19.86 -1.51
C PRO A 64 25.57 19.42 -2.21
N LEU A 65 25.66 18.73 -3.36
CA LEU A 65 24.47 18.22 -4.07
C LEU A 65 23.69 17.20 -3.26
N SER A 66 24.37 16.32 -2.51
CA SER A 66 23.66 15.33 -1.68
C SER A 66 22.98 15.96 -0.46
N ILE A 67 23.51 17.10 0.04
CA ILE A 67 22.83 17.90 1.05
C ILE A 67 21.63 18.65 0.46
N GLU A 68 21.80 19.27 -0.74
CA GLU A 68 20.71 19.92 -1.45
C GLU A 68 19.52 18.95 -1.66
N ASP A 69 19.81 17.71 -2.02
CA ASP A 69 18.79 16.68 -2.21
C ASP A 69 17.99 16.37 -0.92
N THR A 70 18.57 16.57 0.27
CA THR A 70 17.84 16.34 1.53
C THR A 70 16.73 17.36 1.78
N HIS A 71 16.75 18.50 1.15
CA HIS A 71 15.65 19.50 1.22
C HIS A 71 14.43 19.12 0.40
N THR A 72 14.60 18.19 -0.58
CA THR A 72 13.48 17.69 -1.38
C THR A 72 12.80 16.56 -0.65
N ARG A 73 11.50 16.67 -0.42
CA ARG A 73 10.68 15.65 0.24
C ARG A 73 9.92 14.80 -0.77
N ASN A 74 9.40 13.66 -0.31
CA ASN A 74 8.63 12.70 -1.11
C ASN A 74 9.42 12.19 -2.32
N GLN A 75 10.72 11.99 -2.13
CA GLN A 75 11.57 11.42 -3.16
C GLN A 75 11.21 9.93 -3.36
N ARG A 76 11.51 9.42 -4.55
CA ARG A 76 11.50 7.97 -4.75
C ARG A 76 12.73 7.35 -4.10
N PRO A 77 12.63 6.13 -3.57
CA PRO A 77 13.82 5.42 -3.11
C PRO A 77 14.87 5.41 -4.21
N LYS A 78 16.10 5.74 -3.85
CA LYS A 78 17.25 5.82 -4.77
C LYS A 78 18.53 5.58 -4.02
N VAL A 79 19.59 5.28 -4.77
CA VAL A 79 20.96 5.30 -4.26
C VAL A 79 21.83 6.12 -5.20
N GLU A 80 22.65 6.97 -4.64
CA GLU A 80 23.69 7.73 -5.36
C GLU A 80 25.05 7.39 -4.77
N VAL A 81 26.00 7.08 -5.65
CA VAL A 81 27.33 6.65 -5.26
C VAL A 81 28.27 7.86 -5.30
N PHE A 82 28.82 8.23 -4.14
CA PHE A 82 29.86 9.23 -4.01
C PHE A 82 31.22 8.54 -3.69
N PRO A 83 32.34 9.21 -3.85
CA PRO A 83 33.65 8.58 -3.68
C PRO A 83 33.87 7.88 -2.33
N ASN A 84 33.27 8.38 -1.24
CA ASN A 84 33.50 7.90 0.12
C ASN A 84 32.23 7.41 0.84
N TYR A 85 31.06 7.52 0.24
CA TYR A 85 29.80 7.14 0.83
C TYR A 85 28.71 6.91 -0.24
N PHE A 86 27.61 6.28 0.20
CA PHE A 86 26.35 6.23 -0.52
C PHE A 86 25.38 7.23 0.07
N PHE A 87 24.65 7.94 -0.78
CA PHE A 87 23.43 8.61 -0.39
C PHE A 87 22.24 7.72 -0.78
N VAL A 88 21.47 7.30 0.20
CA VAL A 88 20.34 6.37 0.03
C VAL A 88 19.07 7.04 0.53
N VAL A 89 18.04 7.05 -0.30
CA VAL A 89 16.69 7.43 0.08
C VAL A 89 15.85 6.16 0.18
N MET A 90 15.18 5.95 1.31
CA MET A 90 14.30 4.81 1.54
C MET A 90 13.08 5.23 2.36
N HIS A 91 12.07 4.38 2.45
CA HIS A 91 10.85 4.65 3.19
C HIS A 91 10.53 3.50 4.15
N GLY A 92 10.39 3.81 5.42
CA GLY A 92 9.70 2.95 6.37
C GLY A 92 8.20 3.02 6.09
N LEU A 93 7.52 1.88 6.06
CA LEU A 93 6.09 1.81 5.78
C LEU A 93 5.35 1.24 6.99
N SER A 94 4.23 1.84 7.34
CA SER A 94 3.37 1.41 8.43
C SER A 94 1.91 1.72 8.10
N LEU A 95 0.98 1.27 8.95
CA LEU A 95 -0.43 1.62 8.85
C LEU A 95 -0.84 2.47 10.03
N ASN A 96 -1.69 3.47 9.79
CA ASN A 96 -2.32 4.23 10.87
C ASN A 96 -3.53 3.48 11.45
N ALA A 97 -4.19 4.07 12.45
CA ALA A 97 -5.36 3.48 13.09
C ALA A 97 -6.59 3.29 12.16
N SER A 98 -6.56 3.86 10.96
CA SER A 98 -7.60 3.74 9.92
C SER A 98 -7.18 2.83 8.78
N ASP A 99 -6.12 2.05 8.94
CA ASP A 99 -5.51 1.19 7.92
C ASP A 99 -5.01 1.95 6.67
N ASP A 100 -4.71 3.25 6.80
CA ASP A 100 -4.08 3.99 5.71
C ASP A 100 -2.56 3.87 5.75
N LEU A 101 -1.94 3.67 4.58
CA LEU A 101 -0.50 3.55 4.43
C LEU A 101 0.22 4.87 4.74
N VAL A 102 1.03 4.85 5.79
CA VAL A 102 1.94 5.91 6.21
C VAL A 102 3.34 5.57 5.74
N ASP A 103 4.01 6.53 5.13
CA ASP A 103 5.40 6.42 4.70
C ASP A 103 6.29 7.40 5.47
N SER A 104 7.34 6.87 6.08
CA SER A 104 8.37 7.61 6.80
C SER A 104 9.62 7.69 5.93
N GLU A 105 9.90 8.85 5.38
CA GLU A 105 11.06 9.06 4.51
C GLU A 105 12.35 9.10 5.33
N ILE A 106 13.36 8.35 4.90
CA ILE A 106 14.67 8.24 5.53
C ILE A 106 15.73 8.53 4.48
N HIS A 107 16.58 9.51 4.75
CA HIS A 107 17.80 9.75 3.98
C HIS A 107 19.00 9.21 4.79
N ALA A 108 19.80 8.37 4.17
CA ALA A 108 20.96 7.78 4.79
C ALA A 108 22.24 8.11 4.03
N PHE A 109 23.28 8.59 4.72
CA PHE A 109 24.63 8.71 4.17
C PHE A 109 25.47 7.61 4.81
N ALA A 110 25.83 6.61 4.01
CA ALA A 110 26.52 5.42 4.49
C ALA A 110 27.95 5.38 3.96
N GLY A 111 28.93 5.73 4.82
CA GLY A 111 30.35 5.61 4.54
C GLY A 111 30.97 4.38 5.22
N HIS A 112 32.22 4.03 4.91
CA HIS A 112 32.89 2.90 5.53
C HIS A 112 32.97 2.96 7.06
N ARG A 113 32.99 4.17 7.64
CA ARG A 113 33.18 4.40 9.08
C ARG A 113 32.02 5.12 9.74
N PHE A 114 30.99 5.44 8.99
CA PHE A 114 29.85 6.18 9.53
C PHE A 114 28.54 5.79 8.86
N LEU A 115 27.47 6.08 9.56
CA LEU A 115 26.12 6.18 9.03
C LEU A 115 25.49 7.47 9.56
N VAL A 116 24.92 8.28 8.68
CA VAL A 116 24.03 9.39 9.05
C VAL A 116 22.62 9.00 8.63
N THR A 117 21.66 9.18 9.52
CA THR A 117 20.23 9.01 9.21
C THR A 117 19.50 10.32 9.45
N LEU A 118 18.78 10.79 8.41
CA LEU A 118 17.86 11.90 8.51
C LEU A 118 16.46 11.34 8.36
N ARG A 119 15.61 11.54 9.36
CA ARG A 119 14.24 11.01 9.40
C ARG A 119 13.27 12.17 9.39
N TYR A 120 12.26 12.09 8.53
CA TYR A 120 11.29 13.14 8.32
C TYR A 120 9.91 12.74 8.83
N ASP A 121 9.06 13.71 9.12
CA ASP A 121 7.72 13.50 9.67
C ASP A 121 6.79 12.74 8.70
N PRO A 122 6.13 11.64 9.14
CA PRO A 122 6.27 10.99 10.45
C PRO A 122 7.58 10.22 10.57
N PRO A 123 8.34 10.37 11.68
CA PRO A 123 9.67 9.79 11.79
C PRO A 123 9.61 8.26 11.94
N PHE A 124 10.47 7.56 11.21
CA PHE A 124 10.70 6.12 11.37
C PHE A 124 11.23 5.79 12.77
N ASP A 125 10.75 4.69 13.39
CA ASP A 125 11.29 4.20 14.66
C ASP A 125 12.66 3.55 14.43
N ILE A 126 13.71 4.16 14.99
CA ILE A 126 15.09 3.71 14.85
C ILE A 126 15.53 2.75 15.97
N ASP A 127 14.71 2.53 17.00
CA ASP A 127 15.10 1.76 18.19
C ASP A 127 15.40 0.29 17.86
N GLY A 128 14.73 -0.30 16.89
CA GLY A 128 15.01 -1.65 16.40
C GLY A 128 16.41 -1.77 15.82
N VAL A 129 16.80 -0.82 14.98
CA VAL A 129 18.15 -0.73 14.37
C VAL A 129 19.22 -0.62 15.44
N LEU A 130 19.03 0.27 16.45
CA LEU A 130 19.98 0.47 17.54
C LEU A 130 20.19 -0.78 18.38
N LYS A 131 19.10 -1.49 18.69
CA LYS A 131 19.17 -2.77 19.42
C LYS A 131 19.95 -3.81 18.63
N ARG A 132 19.81 -3.84 17.29
CA ARG A 132 20.51 -4.77 16.40
C ARG A 132 22.02 -4.49 16.39
N TRP A 133 22.44 -3.23 16.32
CA TRP A 133 23.85 -2.85 16.41
C TRP A 133 24.45 -3.21 17.78
N ASP A 134 23.78 -2.83 18.87
CA ASP A 134 24.26 -3.05 20.24
C ASP A 134 24.38 -4.56 20.59
N ARG A 135 23.58 -5.43 19.94
CA ARG A 135 23.60 -6.89 20.17
C ARG A 135 24.62 -7.64 19.32
N ASN A 136 25.15 -7.04 18.27
CA ASN A 136 26.04 -7.71 17.31
C ASN A 136 27.40 -6.98 17.17
N PRO A 137 28.24 -6.93 18.23
CA PRO A 137 29.47 -6.16 18.20
C PRO A 137 30.47 -6.65 17.15
N GLU A 138 30.51 -7.95 16.86
CA GLU A 138 31.39 -8.52 15.83
C GLU A 138 31.01 -7.96 14.44
N LEU A 139 29.71 -7.95 14.09
CA LEU A 139 29.22 -7.41 12.82
C LEU A 139 29.29 -5.87 12.77
N THR A 140 29.09 -5.19 13.91
CA THR A 140 29.25 -3.74 14.01
C THR A 140 30.71 -3.32 13.74
N SER A 141 31.67 -4.18 14.04
CA SER A 141 33.08 -3.95 13.71
C SER A 141 33.38 -3.98 12.21
N GLU A 142 32.56 -4.66 11.39
CA GLU A 142 32.66 -4.67 9.92
C GLU A 142 32.44 -3.28 9.30
N GLY A 143 31.81 -2.36 10.01
CA GLY A 143 31.74 -0.95 9.66
C GLY A 143 30.40 -0.51 9.08
N GLY A 144 30.44 0.54 8.23
CA GLY A 144 29.25 1.17 7.68
C GLY A 144 28.34 0.23 6.89
N GLY A 145 28.91 -0.82 6.29
CA GLY A 145 28.13 -1.86 5.64
C GLY A 145 27.16 -2.56 6.57
N PHE A 146 27.57 -2.91 7.79
CA PHE A 146 26.64 -3.50 8.77
C PHE A 146 25.64 -2.46 9.31
N LEU A 147 26.08 -1.21 9.52
CA LEU A 147 25.19 -0.16 9.97
C LEU A 147 24.04 0.07 8.96
N LEU A 148 24.38 0.13 7.69
CA LEU A 148 23.37 0.28 6.60
C LEU A 148 22.49 -0.97 6.46
N TYR A 149 23.10 -2.18 6.53
CA TYR A 149 22.33 -3.42 6.52
C TYR A 149 21.23 -3.43 7.58
N ALA A 150 21.60 -3.13 8.83
CA ALA A 150 20.63 -3.18 9.93
C ALA A 150 19.50 -2.16 9.78
N LEU A 151 19.75 -1.01 9.14
CA LEU A 151 18.72 -0.05 8.80
C LEU A 151 17.79 -0.58 7.69
N LEU A 152 18.37 -1.13 6.60
CA LEU A 152 17.62 -1.71 5.50
C LEU A 152 16.75 -2.88 5.93
N ASP A 153 17.28 -3.75 6.77
CA ASP A 153 16.62 -4.93 7.30
C ASP A 153 15.40 -4.54 8.17
N GLU A 154 15.56 -3.59 9.10
CA GLU A 154 14.47 -3.10 9.94
C GLU A 154 13.36 -2.41 9.10
N VAL A 155 13.74 -1.66 8.07
CA VAL A 155 12.80 -1.04 7.12
C VAL A 155 12.01 -2.11 6.36
N VAL A 156 12.69 -3.15 5.87
CA VAL A 156 12.06 -4.23 5.09
C VAL A 156 11.24 -5.16 5.96
N ASP A 157 11.67 -5.43 7.19
CA ASP A 157 10.89 -6.21 8.17
C ASP A 157 9.53 -5.55 8.43
N GLY A 158 9.49 -4.21 8.56
CA GLY A 158 8.24 -3.46 8.72
C GLY A 158 7.26 -3.57 7.53
N TYR A 159 7.73 -3.99 6.35
CA TYR A 159 6.85 -4.19 5.20
C TYR A 159 5.93 -5.40 5.36
N PHE A 160 6.35 -6.42 6.08
CA PHE A 160 5.57 -7.63 6.28
C PHE A 160 4.31 -7.37 7.10
N ASP A 161 4.38 -6.52 8.13
CA ASP A 161 3.21 -6.12 8.93
C ASP A 161 2.15 -5.43 8.07
N VAL A 162 2.58 -4.57 7.14
CA VAL A 162 1.69 -3.88 6.21
C VAL A 162 1.05 -4.86 5.22
N ILE A 163 1.83 -5.82 4.72
CA ILE A 163 1.33 -6.83 3.77
C ILE A 163 0.32 -7.75 4.44
N GLU A 164 0.60 -8.23 5.64
CA GLU A 164 -0.32 -9.08 6.39
C GLU A 164 -1.68 -8.37 6.57
N ARG A 165 -1.66 -7.10 6.96
CA ARG A 165 -2.90 -6.33 7.08
C ARG A 165 -3.60 -6.09 5.74
N PHE A 166 -2.86 -5.86 4.64
CA PHE A 166 -3.45 -5.75 3.31
C PHE A 166 -4.12 -7.05 2.85
N GLN A 167 -3.58 -8.21 3.23
CA GLN A 167 -4.18 -9.51 2.99
C GLN A 167 -5.49 -9.67 3.77
N ASP A 168 -5.49 -9.35 5.06
CA ASP A 168 -6.69 -9.40 5.90
C ASP A 168 -7.82 -8.53 5.32
N ILE A 169 -7.50 -7.27 4.96
CA ILE A 169 -8.48 -6.37 4.34
C ILE A 169 -8.95 -6.91 2.98
N GLY A 170 -8.06 -7.53 2.22
CA GLY A 170 -8.38 -8.17 0.94
C GLY A 170 -9.39 -9.32 1.13
N GLU A 171 -9.20 -10.19 2.12
CA GLU A 171 -10.10 -11.27 2.48
C GLU A 171 -11.46 -10.73 2.96
N GLU A 172 -11.47 -9.70 3.82
CA GLU A 172 -12.71 -9.02 4.26
C GLU A 172 -13.51 -8.46 3.07
N ILE A 173 -12.81 -7.88 2.08
CA ILE A 173 -13.42 -7.38 0.84
C ILE A 173 -14.00 -8.53 0.01
N GLU A 174 -13.26 -9.64 -0.13
CA GLU A 174 -13.70 -10.81 -0.88
C GLU A 174 -14.97 -11.40 -0.28
N ASP A 175 -15.03 -11.59 1.03
CA ASP A 175 -16.22 -12.07 1.74
C ASP A 175 -17.43 -11.17 1.50
N ARG A 176 -17.25 -9.85 1.47
CA ARG A 176 -18.33 -8.87 1.21
C ARG A 176 -18.76 -8.86 -0.27
N VAL A 177 -17.82 -9.10 -1.20
CA VAL A 177 -18.15 -9.23 -2.63
C VAL A 177 -19.01 -10.46 -2.87
N PHE A 178 -18.70 -11.60 -2.26
CA PHE A 178 -19.43 -12.86 -2.47
C PHE A 178 -20.57 -13.08 -1.49
N GLY A 179 -20.81 -12.17 -0.55
CA GLY A 179 -21.90 -12.21 0.40
C GLY A 179 -23.30 -12.10 -0.25
N ASP A 180 -24.31 -12.63 0.44
CA ASP A 180 -25.70 -12.64 -0.06
C ASP A 180 -26.31 -11.23 -0.14
N GLU A 181 -25.90 -10.31 0.75
CA GLU A 181 -26.40 -8.94 0.79
C GLU A 181 -25.49 -7.98 0.06
N PRO A 182 -26.04 -7.04 -0.76
CA PRO A 182 -25.26 -6.02 -1.44
C PRO A 182 -24.65 -5.04 -0.46
N ASP A 183 -23.32 -4.91 -0.47
CA ASP A 183 -22.64 -3.83 0.23
C ASP A 183 -22.35 -2.68 -0.74
N PRO A 184 -22.94 -1.49 -0.52
CA PRO A 184 -22.73 -0.34 -1.39
C PRO A 184 -21.30 0.23 -1.31
N ASN A 185 -20.55 -0.05 -0.23
CA ASN A 185 -19.25 0.52 0.04
C ASN A 185 -18.09 -0.36 -0.47
N VAL A 186 -18.33 -1.63 -0.76
CA VAL A 186 -17.26 -2.58 -1.11
C VAL A 186 -16.43 -2.12 -2.33
N GLN A 187 -17.06 -1.48 -3.30
CA GLN A 187 -16.35 -0.94 -4.46
C GLN A 187 -15.37 0.18 -4.07
N GLN A 188 -15.76 1.05 -3.14
CA GLN A 188 -14.90 2.12 -2.64
C GLN A 188 -13.70 1.55 -1.89
N ASP A 189 -13.92 0.51 -1.08
CA ASP A 189 -12.88 -0.13 -0.28
C ASP A 189 -11.87 -0.86 -1.19
N ILE A 190 -12.35 -1.54 -2.25
CA ILE A 190 -11.46 -2.11 -3.29
C ILE A 190 -10.55 -1.03 -3.88
N PHE A 191 -11.09 0.13 -4.25
CA PHE A 191 -10.30 1.22 -4.81
C PHE A 191 -9.32 1.83 -3.81
N ASN A 192 -9.72 1.96 -2.54
CA ASN A 192 -8.87 2.48 -1.48
C ASN A 192 -7.67 1.55 -1.25
N LEU A 193 -7.91 0.26 -1.05
CA LEU A 193 -6.84 -0.71 -0.86
C LEU A 193 -5.95 -0.81 -2.11
N LYS A 194 -6.52 -0.84 -3.31
CA LYS A 194 -5.75 -0.87 -4.56
C LYS A 194 -4.80 0.32 -4.68
N ARG A 195 -5.23 1.52 -4.28
CA ARG A 195 -4.38 2.73 -4.27
C ARG A 195 -3.21 2.59 -3.31
N GLN A 196 -3.45 2.03 -2.13
CA GLN A 196 -2.42 1.81 -1.12
C GLN A 196 -1.40 0.75 -1.58
N VAL A 197 -1.87 -0.37 -2.14
CA VAL A 197 -1.03 -1.41 -2.74
C VAL A 197 -0.13 -0.86 -3.86
N VAL A 198 -0.66 0.01 -4.73
CA VAL A 198 0.12 0.66 -5.78
C VAL A 198 1.14 1.66 -5.20
N LYS A 199 0.76 2.42 -4.16
CA LYS A 199 1.70 3.32 -3.45
C LYS A 199 2.83 2.52 -2.82
N PHE A 200 2.51 1.46 -2.08
CA PHE A 200 3.46 0.56 -1.45
C PHE A 200 4.46 0.00 -2.48
N ARG A 201 3.95 -0.58 -3.56
CA ARG A 201 4.77 -1.14 -4.64
C ARG A 201 5.76 -0.13 -5.21
N ARG A 202 5.31 1.11 -5.43
CA ARG A 202 6.15 2.20 -5.96
C ARG A 202 7.32 2.55 -5.05
N LEU A 203 7.14 2.40 -3.73
CA LEU A 203 8.15 2.70 -2.72
C LEU A 203 9.10 1.52 -2.48
N VAL A 204 8.70 0.29 -2.76
CA VAL A 204 9.52 -0.90 -2.54
C VAL A 204 10.37 -1.29 -3.75
N ILE A 205 9.84 -1.16 -4.98
CA ILE A 205 10.56 -1.60 -6.20
C ILE A 205 11.99 -1.07 -6.29
N PRO A 206 12.27 0.24 -6.07
CA PRO A 206 13.62 0.76 -6.26
C PRO A 206 14.61 0.26 -5.21
N LEU A 207 14.12 -0.26 -4.07
CA LEU A 207 15.00 -0.77 -3.01
C LEU A 207 15.84 -1.96 -3.45
N ARG A 208 15.35 -2.73 -4.43
CA ARG A 208 16.14 -3.78 -5.07
C ARG A 208 17.39 -3.23 -5.75
N GLU A 209 17.25 -2.14 -6.51
CA GLU A 209 18.38 -1.47 -7.17
C GLU A 209 19.38 -0.93 -6.13
N VAL A 210 18.85 -0.39 -5.02
CA VAL A 210 19.69 0.06 -3.89
C VAL A 210 20.55 -1.09 -3.36
N LEU A 211 19.94 -2.25 -3.10
CA LEU A 211 20.62 -3.43 -2.57
C LEU A 211 21.67 -3.97 -3.55
N ASP A 212 21.35 -4.04 -4.84
CA ASP A 212 22.24 -4.52 -5.89
C ASP A 212 23.49 -3.61 -5.98
N LEU A 213 23.30 -2.28 -6.06
CA LEU A 213 24.40 -1.32 -6.16
C LEU A 213 25.29 -1.30 -4.92
N VAL A 214 24.71 -1.40 -3.73
CA VAL A 214 25.49 -1.44 -2.47
C VAL A 214 26.31 -2.72 -2.38
N GLN A 215 25.77 -3.87 -2.79
CA GLN A 215 26.48 -5.14 -2.78
C GLN A 215 27.63 -5.21 -3.80
N GLU A 216 27.53 -4.50 -4.92
CA GLU A 216 28.56 -4.46 -5.97
C GLU A 216 29.78 -3.61 -5.57
N GLN A 217 29.70 -2.81 -4.49
CA GLN A 217 30.80 -1.90 -4.12
C GLN A 217 31.93 -2.63 -3.36
N PRO A 218 33.15 -2.62 -3.91
CA PRO A 218 34.27 -3.32 -3.29
C PRO A 218 34.57 -2.81 -1.87
N GLY A 219 34.61 -3.73 -0.92
CA GLY A 219 35.03 -3.45 0.46
C GLY A 219 33.99 -2.77 1.36
N PHE A 220 32.82 -2.39 0.83
CA PHE A 220 31.71 -1.88 1.63
C PHE A 220 30.90 -3.03 2.24
N VAL A 221 30.47 -3.98 1.39
CA VAL A 221 29.88 -5.24 1.84
C VAL A 221 30.99 -6.29 1.90
N THR A 222 31.41 -6.62 3.11
CA THR A 222 32.44 -7.66 3.31
C THR A 222 31.87 -9.05 3.03
N PRO A 223 32.71 -10.08 2.81
CA PRO A 223 32.23 -11.45 2.64
C PRO A 223 31.37 -11.95 3.82
N ALA A 224 31.61 -11.45 5.04
CA ALA A 224 30.83 -11.76 6.24
C ALA A 224 29.41 -11.18 6.15
N LEU A 225 29.24 -10.03 5.53
CA LEU A 225 27.95 -9.34 5.38
C LEU A 225 27.14 -9.83 4.15
N GLY A 226 27.78 -10.46 3.18
CA GLY A 226 27.14 -10.89 1.94
C GLY A 226 25.87 -11.75 2.14
N PRO A 227 25.84 -12.72 3.07
CA PRO A 227 24.61 -13.48 3.36
C PRO A 227 23.46 -12.61 3.88
N TYR A 228 23.76 -11.61 4.72
CA TYR A 228 22.78 -10.71 5.31
C TYR A 228 22.11 -9.82 4.25
N TYR A 229 22.89 -9.22 3.35
CA TYR A 229 22.36 -8.42 2.26
C TYR A 229 21.51 -9.24 1.27
N ARG A 230 21.87 -10.51 1.05
CA ARG A 230 21.05 -11.43 0.24
C ARG A 230 19.72 -11.72 0.90
N ASP A 231 19.70 -11.89 2.22
CA ASP A 231 18.47 -12.13 2.98
C ASP A 231 17.51 -10.94 2.84
N VAL A 232 18.00 -9.71 3.01
CA VAL A 232 17.19 -8.50 2.77
C VAL A 232 16.68 -8.42 1.33
N ALA A 233 17.52 -8.76 0.34
CA ALA A 233 17.12 -8.78 -1.06
C ALA A 233 16.02 -9.82 -1.33
N ASP A 234 16.12 -11.01 -0.74
CA ASP A 234 15.09 -12.04 -0.82
C ASP A 234 13.78 -11.59 -0.15
N HIS A 235 13.85 -10.87 0.97
CA HIS A 235 12.69 -10.26 1.64
C HIS A 235 12.02 -9.21 0.74
N VAL A 236 12.77 -8.35 0.07
CA VAL A 236 12.24 -7.37 -0.89
C VAL A 236 11.53 -8.08 -2.06
N ILE A 237 12.13 -9.13 -2.63
CA ILE A 237 11.52 -9.89 -3.71
C ILE A 237 10.20 -10.52 -3.25
N ARG A 238 10.19 -11.18 -2.10
CA ARG A 238 8.98 -11.77 -1.51
C ARG A 238 7.89 -10.74 -1.26
N THR A 239 8.27 -9.57 -0.74
CA THR A 239 7.37 -8.41 -0.54
C THR A 239 6.70 -8.00 -1.84
N LEU A 240 7.44 -7.91 -2.94
CA LEU A 240 6.91 -7.54 -4.25
C LEU A 240 5.96 -8.60 -4.82
N GLU A 241 6.26 -9.89 -4.62
CA GLU A 241 5.39 -11.00 -5.02
C GLU A 241 4.02 -10.93 -4.30
N PHE A 242 4.02 -10.66 -3.00
CA PHE A 242 2.78 -10.48 -2.23
C PHE A 242 1.97 -9.28 -2.71
N VAL A 243 2.62 -8.16 -2.98
CA VAL A 243 1.98 -6.95 -3.48
C VAL A 243 1.34 -7.17 -4.85
N ASP A 244 2.03 -7.88 -5.75
CA ASP A 244 1.50 -8.21 -7.07
C ASP A 244 0.31 -9.17 -6.96
N ALA A 245 0.37 -10.18 -6.07
CA ALA A 245 -0.76 -11.07 -5.78
C ALA A 245 -1.97 -10.31 -5.22
N ALA A 246 -1.77 -9.42 -4.25
CA ALA A 246 -2.84 -8.58 -3.70
C ALA A 246 -3.49 -7.69 -4.76
N ARG A 247 -2.70 -7.09 -5.66
CA ARG A 247 -3.22 -6.28 -6.76
C ARG A 247 -4.11 -7.10 -7.71
N ASP A 248 -3.70 -8.33 -8.03
CA ASP A 248 -4.43 -9.22 -8.95
C ASP A 248 -5.73 -9.72 -8.28
N LEU A 249 -5.70 -10.04 -6.98
CA LEU A 249 -6.89 -10.37 -6.19
C LEU A 249 -7.90 -9.23 -6.22
N LEU A 250 -7.48 -8.00 -5.92
CA LEU A 250 -8.35 -6.82 -5.94
C LEU A 250 -8.94 -6.54 -7.34
N THR A 251 -8.21 -6.84 -8.38
CA THR A 251 -8.71 -6.70 -9.76
C THR A 251 -9.81 -7.74 -10.02
N THR A 252 -9.61 -8.98 -9.62
CA THR A 252 -10.59 -10.06 -9.73
C THR A 252 -11.85 -9.76 -8.88
N ALA A 253 -11.67 -9.27 -7.66
CA ALA A 253 -12.78 -8.86 -6.79
C ALA A 253 -13.63 -7.75 -7.42
N LEU A 254 -13.00 -6.77 -8.05
CA LEU A 254 -13.71 -5.70 -8.76
C LEU A 254 -14.52 -6.24 -9.96
N GLU A 255 -13.94 -7.15 -10.76
CA GLU A 255 -14.62 -7.79 -11.89
C GLU A 255 -15.81 -8.63 -11.41
N ALA A 256 -15.65 -9.39 -10.33
CA ALA A 256 -16.73 -10.16 -9.70
C ALA A 256 -17.87 -9.24 -9.23
N GLN A 257 -17.54 -8.13 -8.55
CA GLN A 257 -18.51 -7.14 -8.09
C GLN A 257 -19.33 -6.55 -9.27
N LEU A 258 -18.65 -6.16 -10.35
CA LEU A 258 -19.33 -5.64 -11.55
C LEU A 258 -20.24 -6.68 -12.19
N SER A 259 -19.82 -7.95 -12.25
CA SER A 259 -20.63 -9.07 -12.72
C SER A 259 -21.89 -9.27 -11.87
N GLN A 260 -21.76 -9.21 -10.54
CA GLN A 260 -22.90 -9.33 -9.63
C GLN A 260 -23.90 -8.18 -9.80
N VAL A 261 -23.42 -6.93 -9.91
CA VAL A 261 -24.29 -5.77 -10.19
C VAL A 261 -25.04 -5.97 -11.49
N SER A 262 -24.37 -6.41 -12.56
CA SER A 262 -24.99 -6.72 -13.85
C SER A 262 -26.07 -7.81 -13.73
N ASN A 263 -25.78 -8.89 -13.00
CA ASN A 263 -26.74 -9.96 -12.77
C ASN A 263 -28.00 -9.47 -12.01
N ARG A 264 -27.80 -8.63 -10.98
CA ARG A 264 -28.93 -8.02 -10.22
C ARG A 264 -29.77 -7.12 -11.11
N LEU A 265 -29.15 -6.29 -11.94
CA LEU A 265 -29.87 -5.47 -12.94
C LEU A 265 -30.69 -6.35 -13.89
N ASN A 266 -30.13 -7.47 -14.38
CA ASN A 266 -30.85 -8.41 -15.23
C ASN A 266 -32.05 -9.03 -14.51
N VAL A 267 -31.93 -9.37 -13.23
CA VAL A 267 -33.08 -9.88 -12.43
C VAL A 267 -34.16 -8.82 -12.28
N VAL A 268 -33.80 -7.57 -11.96
CA VAL A 268 -34.74 -6.46 -11.85
C VAL A 268 -35.45 -6.20 -13.21
N MET A 269 -34.70 -6.20 -14.30
CA MET A 269 -35.25 -6.02 -15.65
C MET A 269 -36.20 -7.15 -16.02
N LYS A 270 -35.90 -8.41 -15.72
CA LYS A 270 -36.79 -9.56 -15.91
C LYS A 270 -38.11 -9.35 -15.16
N LYS A 271 -38.05 -8.99 -13.88
CA LYS A 271 -39.24 -8.72 -13.05
C LYS A 271 -40.07 -7.59 -13.61
N LEU A 272 -39.43 -6.44 -13.95
CA LEU A 272 -40.13 -5.30 -14.51
C LEU A 272 -40.82 -5.63 -15.83
N THR A 273 -40.10 -6.31 -16.74
CA THR A 273 -40.67 -6.74 -18.05
C THR A 273 -41.82 -7.72 -17.88
N SER A 274 -41.71 -8.66 -16.93
CA SER A 274 -42.77 -9.62 -16.63
C SER A 274 -44.03 -8.93 -16.13
N TRP A 275 -43.94 -8.01 -15.19
CA TRP A 275 -45.06 -7.24 -14.69
C TRP A 275 -45.67 -6.35 -15.80
N ALA A 276 -44.82 -5.70 -16.61
CA ALA A 276 -45.29 -4.91 -17.74
C ALA A 276 -46.13 -5.76 -18.75
N ALA A 277 -45.64 -6.96 -19.08
CA ALA A 277 -46.36 -7.87 -19.99
C ALA A 277 -47.70 -8.36 -19.39
N ILE A 278 -47.74 -8.67 -18.08
CA ILE A 278 -48.98 -9.10 -17.41
C ILE A 278 -50.05 -8.02 -17.43
N VAL A 279 -49.66 -6.73 -17.33
CA VAL A 279 -50.61 -5.59 -17.39
C VAL A 279 -50.95 -5.22 -18.84
N LEU A 280 -49.99 -5.29 -19.76
CA LEU A 280 -50.16 -4.85 -21.14
C LEU A 280 -51.16 -5.72 -21.91
N VAL A 281 -51.16 -7.06 -21.71
CA VAL A 281 -52.05 -7.96 -22.46
C VAL A 281 -53.54 -7.71 -22.14
N PRO A 282 -53.99 -7.62 -20.87
CA PRO A 282 -55.35 -7.19 -20.56
C PRO A 282 -55.70 -5.81 -21.08
N THR A 283 -54.77 -4.85 -21.03
CA THR A 283 -54.96 -3.49 -21.56
C THR A 283 -55.18 -3.51 -23.07
N LEU A 284 -54.45 -4.34 -23.83
CA LEU A 284 -54.64 -4.54 -25.24
C LEU A 284 -56.04 -5.11 -25.54
N ILE A 285 -56.46 -6.12 -24.77
CA ILE A 285 -57.81 -6.70 -24.92
C ILE A 285 -58.88 -5.63 -24.65
N ALA A 286 -58.73 -4.86 -23.56
CA ALA A 286 -59.66 -3.76 -23.26
C ALA A 286 -59.68 -2.70 -24.38
N GLY A 287 -58.51 -2.37 -24.95
CA GLY A 287 -58.39 -1.44 -26.08
C GLY A 287 -59.12 -1.93 -27.33
N ILE A 288 -59.01 -3.23 -27.66
CA ILE A 288 -59.73 -3.81 -28.83
C ILE A 288 -61.24 -3.74 -28.60
N TYR A 289 -61.75 -4.14 -27.45
CA TYR A 289 -63.18 -4.08 -27.14
C TYR A 289 -63.70 -2.65 -26.87
N GLY A 290 -62.80 -1.69 -26.65
CA GLY A 290 -63.11 -0.26 -26.54
C GLY A 290 -63.14 0.48 -27.89
N MET A 291 -62.90 -0.19 -29.03
CA MET A 291 -62.95 0.41 -30.36
C MET A 291 -64.36 0.61 -30.80
N ASN A 292 -64.66 1.70 -31.53
CA ASN A 292 -65.99 2.05 -32.04
C ASN A 292 -66.19 1.48 -33.44
N PHE A 293 -66.29 0.15 -33.59
CA PHE A 293 -66.65 -0.50 -34.85
C PHE A 293 -68.12 -0.93 -34.82
N ASP A 294 -68.85 -0.71 -35.94
CA ASP A 294 -70.24 -1.03 -36.07
C ASP A 294 -70.55 -2.54 -36.09
N HIS A 295 -69.54 -3.37 -36.42
CA HIS A 295 -69.66 -4.82 -36.55
C HIS A 295 -68.69 -5.54 -35.70
N MET A 296 -68.97 -5.62 -34.37
CA MET A 296 -68.31 -6.47 -33.38
C MET A 296 -69.30 -7.47 -32.81
N PRO A 297 -69.27 -8.76 -33.24
CA PRO A 297 -70.27 -9.76 -32.83
C PRO A 297 -70.36 -9.95 -31.34
N GLU A 298 -69.20 -9.87 -30.63
CA GLU A 298 -69.08 -10.10 -29.18
C GLU A 298 -69.76 -8.99 -28.37
N LEU A 299 -69.84 -7.75 -28.84
CA LEU A 299 -70.50 -6.64 -28.13
C LEU A 299 -72.02 -6.81 -28.05
N HIS A 300 -72.63 -7.52 -28.98
CA HIS A 300 -74.06 -7.79 -28.99
C HIS A 300 -74.45 -9.11 -28.29
N TRP A 301 -73.47 -9.84 -27.81
CA TRP A 301 -73.67 -11.09 -27.05
C TRP A 301 -73.98 -10.82 -25.58
N ARG A 302 -75.02 -11.49 -25.02
CA ARG A 302 -75.45 -11.32 -23.62
C ARG A 302 -74.35 -11.55 -22.62
N PHE A 303 -73.38 -12.39 -22.92
CA PHE A 303 -72.21 -12.71 -22.06
C PHE A 303 -70.88 -12.08 -22.56
N GLY A 304 -70.91 -11.22 -23.55
CA GLY A 304 -69.71 -10.64 -24.18
C GLY A 304 -68.82 -9.91 -23.18
N TYR A 305 -69.37 -9.12 -22.24
CA TYR A 305 -68.63 -8.47 -21.19
C TYR A 305 -67.93 -9.48 -20.25
N ALA A 306 -68.67 -10.50 -19.78
CA ALA A 306 -68.13 -11.54 -18.92
C ALA A 306 -67.01 -12.34 -19.61
N TYR A 307 -67.18 -12.61 -20.93
CA TYR A 307 -66.16 -13.24 -21.78
C TYR A 307 -64.90 -12.42 -21.89
N ALA A 308 -64.98 -11.11 -22.19
CA ALA A 308 -63.85 -10.23 -22.32
C ALA A 308 -63.06 -10.13 -20.98
N VAL A 309 -63.77 -9.93 -19.86
CA VAL A 309 -63.14 -9.92 -18.51
C VAL A 309 -62.52 -11.28 -18.17
N GLY A 310 -63.22 -12.38 -18.50
CA GLY A 310 -62.67 -13.73 -18.30
C GLY A 310 -61.39 -13.97 -19.11
N LEU A 311 -61.37 -13.51 -20.39
CA LEU A 311 -60.16 -13.59 -21.24
C LEU A 311 -58.97 -12.78 -20.66
N MET A 312 -59.23 -11.57 -20.13
CA MET A 312 -58.23 -10.76 -19.46
C MET A 312 -57.64 -11.46 -18.21
N VAL A 313 -58.52 -12.00 -17.36
CA VAL A 313 -58.07 -12.70 -16.12
C VAL A 313 -57.33 -13.98 -16.48
N VAL A 314 -57.79 -14.78 -17.43
CA VAL A 314 -57.13 -16.02 -17.84
C VAL A 314 -55.76 -15.70 -18.47
N SER A 315 -55.68 -14.71 -19.35
CA SER A 315 -54.37 -14.31 -19.92
C SER A 315 -53.38 -13.82 -18.85
N MET A 316 -53.85 -13.04 -17.86
CA MET A 316 -53.04 -12.58 -16.75
C MET A 316 -52.53 -13.76 -15.90
N LEU A 317 -53.38 -14.72 -15.55
CA LEU A 317 -53.03 -15.90 -14.76
C LEU A 317 -52.04 -16.82 -15.51
N LEU A 318 -52.24 -16.99 -16.82
CA LEU A 318 -51.34 -17.79 -17.67
C LEU A 318 -49.94 -17.15 -17.75
N LEU A 319 -49.86 -15.84 -17.99
CA LEU A 319 -48.62 -15.11 -18.04
C LEU A 319 -47.90 -15.13 -16.68
N TYR A 320 -48.64 -14.90 -15.59
CA TYR A 320 -48.10 -14.97 -14.24
C TYR A 320 -47.49 -16.36 -13.94
N ARG A 321 -48.22 -17.45 -14.23
CA ARG A 321 -47.73 -18.82 -14.04
C ARG A 321 -46.52 -19.12 -14.94
N MET A 322 -46.53 -18.64 -16.18
CA MET A 322 -45.42 -18.83 -17.11
C MET A 322 -44.16 -18.14 -16.62
N PHE A 323 -44.26 -16.89 -16.19
CA PHE A 323 -43.12 -16.13 -15.70
C PHE A 323 -42.60 -16.67 -14.35
N LYS A 324 -43.52 -17.06 -13.45
CA LYS A 324 -43.15 -17.70 -12.19
C LYS A 324 -42.42 -19.04 -12.39
N LYS A 325 -42.83 -19.86 -13.39
CA LYS A 325 -42.18 -21.12 -13.74
C LYS A 325 -40.77 -20.92 -14.33
N ARG A 326 -40.46 -19.73 -14.84
CA ARG A 326 -39.17 -19.37 -15.44
C ARG A 326 -38.29 -18.55 -14.52
N ASP A 327 -38.64 -18.40 -13.25
CA ASP A 327 -37.95 -17.57 -12.27
C ASP A 327 -37.74 -16.10 -12.71
N TRP A 328 -38.76 -15.55 -13.39
CA TRP A 328 -38.77 -14.16 -13.80
C TRP A 328 -39.54 -13.24 -12.83
N LEU A 329 -40.26 -13.83 -11.87
CA LEU A 329 -41.07 -13.13 -10.85
C LEU A 329 -40.74 -13.66 -9.46
#